data_4e54584e809e702a69e693fdc4d77a79
#
_entry.id   4e54584e809e702a69e693fdc4d77a79
#
_cell.length_a   1.000
_cell.length_b   1.000
_cell.length_c   1.000
_cell.angle_alpha   90.00
_cell.angle_beta   90.00
_cell.angle_gamma   90.00
#
_symmetry.space_group_name_H-M   'P 1'
#
loop_
_entity.id
_entity.type
_entity.pdbx_description
1 polymer ?
#
loop_
_entity_poly.entity_id
_entity_poly.type
_entity_poly.pdbx_seq_one_letter_code
_entity_poly.pdbx_strand_id
1 'polypeptide(L)'
;MRILYVATSYPEDDGDWRGVFIRNLAFALARVNDISLAIWAPPGPLPEGAKYLATGSERNWLAKLMADGGIAHVVRSAGWSAVLRPWQLLRQLRALYRREDAVDVYHLNWLQTALPLPANNTPALMTVLGTDLKLLNLPLVKPLLRRVMRRRAVAICPNAEWMHEPLAAAFGDMALIFPVPFGIDPVWYAVKRNTTSSAPCWIAVTRLTRDKMGPLLEWSEPLFKGQNRQLHLIGPMQEQLELPDWVHYHGPATPAQLAQEWFTRAHGLVTLSEHAEGRPQVMLEAMAAGMPIIASDMPAHASLVQDGVTGRLCKSPADYSAALLQLEDASCNTKYGAAARTWARGEIGTWDDCAQRYFQLYCKLIASGNA
;
A
#
# COMPACT_ATOMS: atom_id res chain seq x y z
N MET A 1 19.11 13.66 -11.78
CA MET A 1 18.81 12.41 -12.54
C MET A 1 17.36 12.43 -13.02
N ARG A 2 17.12 11.93 -14.24
CA ARG A 2 15.78 11.84 -14.82
C ARG A 2 15.16 10.47 -14.56
N ILE A 3 14.10 10.43 -13.76
CA ILE A 3 13.39 9.21 -13.39
C ILE A 3 12.11 9.10 -14.23
N LEU A 4 11.93 8.00 -14.96
CA LEU A 4 10.65 7.66 -15.59
C LEU A 4 9.82 6.86 -14.62
N TYR A 5 8.83 7.51 -14.01
CA TYR A 5 7.90 6.94 -13.03
C TYR A 5 6.65 6.42 -13.72
N VAL A 6 6.45 5.11 -13.67
CA VAL A 6 5.36 4.43 -14.38
C VAL A 6 4.39 3.79 -13.41
N ALA A 7 3.10 4.10 -13.56
CA ALA A 7 2.05 3.50 -12.75
C ALA A 7 0.77 3.25 -13.54
N THR A 8 0.02 2.21 -13.18
CA THR A 8 -1.28 1.86 -13.76
C THR A 8 -2.45 2.17 -12.82
N SER A 9 -2.15 2.69 -11.63
CA SER A 9 -3.11 3.20 -10.66
C SER A 9 -2.59 4.55 -10.13
N TYR A 10 -3.46 5.55 -10.09
CA TYR A 10 -3.14 6.89 -9.60
C TYR A 10 -4.46 7.58 -9.26
N PRO A 11 -4.58 8.32 -8.15
CA PRO A 11 -5.84 8.94 -7.76
C PRO A 11 -6.20 10.10 -8.70
N GLU A 12 -7.47 10.19 -9.05
CA GLU A 12 -8.00 11.26 -9.90
C GLU A 12 -8.05 12.60 -9.14
N ASP A 13 -8.41 12.54 -7.86
CA ASP A 13 -8.48 13.68 -6.94
C ASP A 13 -8.11 13.27 -5.51
N ASP A 14 -8.33 14.16 -4.54
CA ASP A 14 -8.03 13.91 -3.11
C ASP A 14 -9.02 12.97 -2.44
N GLY A 15 -10.21 12.75 -3.00
CA GLY A 15 -11.20 11.80 -2.53
C GLY A 15 -11.00 10.38 -3.05
N ASP A 16 -10.19 10.22 -4.11
CA ASP A 16 -9.91 8.90 -4.68
C ASP A 16 -8.80 8.18 -3.91
N TRP A 17 -9.17 7.14 -3.18
CA TRP A 17 -8.24 6.32 -2.40
C TRP A 17 -7.35 5.39 -3.25
N ARG A 18 -7.71 5.17 -4.54
CA ARG A 18 -7.01 4.23 -5.43
C ARG A 18 -5.65 4.79 -5.85
N GLY A 19 -4.57 4.14 -5.45
CA GLY A 19 -3.21 4.53 -5.82
C GLY A 19 -2.69 5.78 -5.10
N VAL A 20 -3.31 6.21 -3.98
CA VAL A 20 -2.84 7.34 -3.15
C VAL A 20 -1.37 7.19 -2.76
N PHE A 21 -0.93 5.97 -2.44
CA PHE A 21 0.47 5.68 -2.11
C PHE A 21 1.42 5.93 -3.28
N ILE A 22 0.97 5.73 -4.53
CA ILE A 22 1.76 6.04 -5.74
C ILE A 22 1.91 7.55 -5.89
N ARG A 23 0.82 8.31 -5.70
CA ARG A 23 0.84 9.78 -5.72
C ARG A 23 1.75 10.32 -4.63
N ASN A 24 1.58 9.87 -3.40
CA ASN A 24 2.36 10.35 -2.26
C ASN A 24 3.86 10.10 -2.47
N LEU A 25 4.24 8.94 -3.00
CA LEU A 25 5.63 8.67 -3.37
C LEU A 25 6.12 9.60 -4.49
N ALA A 26 5.32 9.84 -5.54
CA ALA A 26 5.68 10.75 -6.62
C ALA A 26 5.91 12.18 -6.10
N PHE A 27 5.02 12.67 -5.20
CA PHE A 27 5.17 13.98 -4.57
C PHE A 27 6.42 14.06 -3.69
N ALA A 28 6.75 13.01 -2.94
CA ALA A 28 7.94 12.97 -2.13
C ALA A 28 9.22 12.91 -2.97
N LEU A 29 9.24 12.11 -4.04
CA LEU A 29 10.38 12.04 -4.97
C LEU A 29 10.64 13.37 -5.67
N ALA A 30 9.58 14.12 -6.04
CA ALA A 30 9.71 15.44 -6.67
C ALA A 30 10.33 16.50 -5.75
N ARG A 31 10.29 16.31 -4.42
CA ARG A 31 10.97 17.18 -3.45
C ARG A 31 12.46 16.90 -3.28
N VAL A 32 12.96 15.82 -3.85
CA VAL A 32 14.39 15.51 -3.82
C VAL A 32 15.08 16.30 -4.91
N ASN A 33 15.98 17.23 -4.54
CA ASN A 33 16.58 18.23 -5.44
C ASN A 33 17.24 17.65 -6.70
N ASP A 34 17.82 16.46 -6.61
CA ASP A 34 18.55 15.82 -7.72
C ASP A 34 17.67 14.98 -8.64
N ILE A 35 16.34 14.96 -8.42
CA ILE A 35 15.39 14.19 -9.21
C ILE A 35 14.59 15.10 -10.14
N SER A 36 14.59 14.76 -11.44
CA SER A 36 13.63 15.25 -12.42
C SER A 36 12.65 14.13 -12.75
N LEU A 37 11.39 14.30 -12.36
CA LEU A 37 10.39 13.26 -12.43
C LEU A 37 9.55 13.37 -13.71
N ALA A 38 9.53 12.31 -14.50
CA ALA A 38 8.67 12.16 -15.67
C ALA A 38 7.65 11.04 -15.40
N ILE A 39 6.36 11.38 -15.39
CA ILE A 39 5.28 10.50 -14.90
C ILE A 39 4.41 10.03 -16.05
N TRP A 40 4.24 8.71 -16.16
CA TRP A 40 3.21 8.07 -16.96
C TRP A 40 2.28 7.29 -16.04
N ALA A 41 1.08 7.81 -15.86
CA ALA A 41 0.07 7.29 -14.92
C ALA A 41 -1.34 7.67 -15.38
N PRO A 42 -2.40 7.11 -14.80
CA PRO A 42 -3.76 7.67 -14.91
C PRO A 42 -3.79 9.18 -14.60
N PRO A 43 -4.73 9.94 -15.17
CA PRO A 43 -4.85 11.36 -14.89
C PRO A 43 -5.13 11.63 -13.40
N GLY A 44 -4.53 12.69 -12.86
CA GLY A 44 -4.67 13.12 -11.49
C GLY A 44 -3.69 14.24 -11.14
N PRO A 45 -3.66 14.72 -9.88
CA PRO A 45 -2.76 15.76 -9.42
C PRO A 45 -1.30 15.34 -9.58
N LEU A 46 -0.46 16.23 -10.11
CA LEU A 46 0.97 15.99 -10.30
C LEU A 46 1.78 16.90 -9.37
N PRO A 47 2.95 16.43 -8.90
CA PRO A 47 3.86 17.29 -8.17
C PRO A 47 4.42 18.40 -9.07
N GLU A 48 4.75 19.53 -8.46
CA GLU A 48 5.38 20.66 -9.15
C GLU A 48 6.69 20.23 -9.83
N GLY A 49 6.91 20.71 -11.05
CA GLY A 49 8.09 20.37 -11.84
C GLY A 49 8.09 19.00 -12.50
N ALA A 50 7.12 18.14 -12.21
CA ALA A 50 7.04 16.83 -12.87
C ALA A 50 6.46 16.96 -14.29
N LYS A 51 7.06 16.22 -15.25
CA LYS A 51 6.57 16.15 -16.62
C LYS A 51 5.55 15.00 -16.75
N TYR A 52 4.34 15.32 -17.20
CA TYR A 52 3.33 14.30 -17.50
C TYR A 52 3.53 13.73 -18.92
N LEU A 53 3.59 12.42 -19.05
CA LEU A 53 3.97 11.76 -20.31
C LEU A 53 2.85 11.04 -21.05
N ALA A 54 1.72 10.75 -20.40
CA ALA A 54 0.63 10.07 -21.08
C ALA A 54 0.02 10.97 -22.16
N THR A 55 -0.02 10.47 -23.41
CA THR A 55 -0.68 11.14 -24.53
C THR A 55 -2.20 11.21 -24.30
N GLY A 56 -2.92 12.00 -25.10
CA GLY A 56 -4.37 12.13 -24.95
C GLY A 56 -5.09 10.77 -25.04
N SER A 57 -4.71 9.90 -25.95
CA SER A 57 -5.29 8.56 -26.09
C SER A 57 -4.92 7.63 -24.94
N GLU A 58 -3.67 7.70 -24.45
CA GLU A 58 -3.23 6.92 -23.28
C GLU A 58 -3.93 7.39 -22.01
N ARG A 59 -4.11 8.71 -21.83
CA ARG A 59 -4.85 9.29 -20.70
C ARG A 59 -6.27 8.75 -20.60
N ASN A 60 -7.01 8.81 -21.73
CA ASN A 60 -8.37 8.32 -21.78
C ASN A 60 -8.46 6.81 -21.50
N TRP A 61 -7.49 6.05 -22.01
CA TRP A 61 -7.43 4.61 -21.77
C TRP A 61 -7.13 4.29 -20.30
N LEU A 62 -6.17 4.99 -19.70
CA LEU A 62 -5.81 4.83 -18.29
C LEU A 62 -6.96 5.24 -17.35
N ALA A 63 -7.66 6.35 -17.64
CA ALA A 63 -8.85 6.75 -16.90
C ALA A 63 -9.94 5.67 -16.94
N LYS A 64 -10.20 5.10 -18.13
CA LYS A 64 -11.14 3.98 -18.28
C LYS A 64 -10.69 2.74 -17.52
N LEU A 65 -9.39 2.42 -17.55
CA LEU A 65 -8.84 1.30 -16.78
C LEU A 65 -9.09 1.47 -15.27
N MET A 66 -8.92 2.70 -14.75
CA MET A 66 -9.22 3.01 -13.34
C MET A 66 -10.72 2.91 -13.02
N ALA A 67 -11.58 3.42 -13.90
CA ALA A 67 -13.04 3.30 -13.75
C ALA A 67 -13.51 1.83 -13.71
N ASP A 68 -12.87 0.97 -14.52
CA ASP A 68 -13.14 -0.48 -14.57
C ASP A 68 -12.50 -1.26 -13.38
N GLY A 69 -11.96 -0.58 -12.35
CA GLY A 69 -11.38 -1.20 -11.15
C GLY A 69 -9.91 -1.61 -11.26
N GLY A 70 -9.21 -1.16 -12.31
CA GLY A 70 -7.80 -1.43 -12.54
C GLY A 70 -7.51 -2.78 -13.21
N ILE A 71 -6.25 -3.01 -13.57
CA ILE A 71 -5.84 -4.19 -14.36
C ILE A 71 -6.13 -5.52 -13.64
N ALA A 72 -5.98 -5.56 -12.32
CA ALA A 72 -6.22 -6.78 -11.54
C ALA A 72 -7.68 -7.17 -11.49
N HIS A 73 -8.61 -6.22 -11.52
CA HIS A 73 -10.05 -6.48 -11.59
C HIS A 73 -10.43 -6.98 -12.99
N VAL A 74 -9.96 -6.30 -14.03
CA VAL A 74 -10.22 -6.66 -15.43
C VAL A 74 -9.72 -8.08 -15.76
N VAL A 75 -8.56 -8.48 -15.26
CA VAL A 75 -8.02 -9.84 -15.50
C VAL A 75 -8.84 -10.92 -14.77
N ARG A 76 -9.48 -10.59 -13.66
CA ARG A 76 -10.38 -11.52 -12.93
C ARG A 76 -11.77 -11.62 -13.56
N SER A 77 -12.22 -10.60 -14.28
CA SER A 77 -13.48 -10.65 -15.01
C SER A 77 -13.34 -11.60 -16.21
N ALA A 78 -14.23 -12.60 -16.31
CA ALA A 78 -14.22 -13.53 -17.44
C ALA A 78 -14.57 -12.80 -18.76
N GLY A 79 -13.83 -13.08 -19.83
CA GLY A 79 -14.14 -12.57 -21.17
C GLY A 79 -12.93 -12.11 -21.99
N TRP A 80 -13.15 -11.66 -23.21
CA TRP A 80 -12.13 -11.16 -24.13
C TRP A 80 -11.36 -9.94 -23.58
N SER A 81 -11.99 -9.14 -22.73
CA SER A 81 -11.37 -8.00 -22.05
C SER A 81 -10.21 -8.42 -21.15
N ALA A 82 -10.27 -9.59 -20.53
CA ALA A 82 -9.23 -10.14 -19.68
C ALA A 82 -7.90 -10.38 -20.41
N VAL A 83 -7.95 -10.64 -21.74
CA VAL A 83 -6.75 -10.85 -22.56
C VAL A 83 -6.34 -9.57 -23.29
N LEU A 84 -7.29 -8.81 -23.83
CA LEU A 84 -7.01 -7.64 -24.64
C LEU A 84 -6.41 -6.48 -23.85
N ARG A 85 -6.87 -6.24 -22.62
CA ARG A 85 -6.41 -5.11 -21.79
C ARG A 85 -4.93 -5.23 -21.37
N PRO A 86 -4.44 -6.38 -20.86
CA PRO A 86 -3.02 -6.57 -20.59
C PRO A 86 -2.16 -6.36 -21.85
N TRP A 87 -2.60 -6.87 -23.01
CA TRP A 87 -1.87 -6.67 -24.25
C TRP A 87 -1.82 -5.18 -24.67
N GLN A 88 -2.94 -4.46 -24.55
CA GLN A 88 -2.98 -3.01 -24.81
C GLN A 88 -2.05 -2.25 -23.87
N LEU A 89 -2.02 -2.60 -22.58
CA LEU A 89 -1.09 -2.01 -21.60
C LEU A 89 0.36 -2.21 -22.06
N LEU A 90 0.75 -3.44 -22.38
CA LEU A 90 2.12 -3.73 -22.81
C LEU A 90 2.49 -2.99 -24.09
N ARG A 91 1.55 -2.83 -25.03
CA ARG A 91 1.75 -2.04 -26.27
C ARG A 91 1.97 -0.56 -25.97
N GLN A 92 1.17 0.04 -25.09
CA GLN A 92 1.31 1.44 -24.69
C GLN A 92 2.64 1.69 -23.95
N LEU A 93 2.97 0.83 -23.01
CA LEU A 93 4.24 0.91 -22.28
C LEU A 93 5.45 0.75 -23.22
N ARG A 94 5.37 -0.15 -24.20
CA ARG A 94 6.43 -0.29 -25.21
C ARG A 94 6.58 0.97 -26.06
N ALA A 95 5.49 1.64 -26.40
CA ALA A 95 5.52 2.92 -27.13
C ALA A 95 6.12 4.04 -26.26
N LEU A 96 5.72 4.13 -24.97
CA LEU A 96 6.29 5.04 -24.00
C LEU A 96 7.81 4.88 -23.88
N TYR A 97 8.29 3.67 -23.61
CA TYR A 97 9.73 3.41 -23.42
C TYR A 97 10.57 3.63 -24.68
N ARG A 98 9.97 3.60 -25.86
CA ARG A 98 10.66 3.92 -27.13
C ARG A 98 10.77 5.41 -27.40
N ARG A 99 9.78 6.21 -26.95
CA ARG A 99 9.79 7.66 -27.15
C ARG A 99 10.55 8.43 -26.06
N GLU A 100 10.73 7.81 -24.87
CA GLU A 100 11.44 8.39 -23.74
C GLU A 100 12.78 7.67 -23.57
N ASP A 101 13.77 8.07 -24.34
CA ASP A 101 15.10 7.43 -24.41
C ASP A 101 16.12 8.06 -23.46
N ALA A 102 15.96 9.34 -23.12
CA ALA A 102 16.83 10.06 -22.19
C ALA A 102 16.38 9.85 -20.73
N VAL A 103 16.48 8.62 -20.22
CA VAL A 103 16.07 8.22 -18.87
C VAL A 103 17.26 7.63 -18.14
N ASP A 104 17.53 8.11 -16.91
CA ASP A 104 18.61 7.58 -16.08
C ASP A 104 18.15 6.32 -15.32
N VAL A 105 16.88 6.27 -14.87
CA VAL A 105 16.31 5.11 -14.17
C VAL A 105 14.83 4.96 -14.52
N TYR A 106 14.41 3.74 -14.82
CA TYR A 106 12.99 3.36 -14.87
C TYR A 106 12.51 3.02 -13.47
N HIS A 107 11.59 3.80 -12.89
CA HIS A 107 10.86 3.42 -11.67
C HIS A 107 9.47 2.89 -12.05
N LEU A 108 9.31 1.59 -11.89
CA LEU A 108 8.16 0.83 -12.35
C LEU A 108 7.33 0.34 -11.17
N ASN A 109 6.12 0.80 -11.06
CA ASN A 109 5.20 0.25 -10.09
C ASN A 109 4.53 -0.99 -10.71
N TRP A 110 4.63 -2.11 -10.01
CA TRP A 110 4.26 -3.47 -10.38
C TRP A 110 5.17 -4.13 -11.43
N LEU A 111 5.49 -5.41 -11.20
CA LEU A 111 6.41 -6.21 -12.04
C LEU A 111 6.02 -6.27 -13.50
N GLN A 112 4.72 -6.35 -13.82
CA GLN A 112 4.26 -6.47 -15.20
C GLN A 112 4.60 -5.27 -16.08
N THR A 113 4.80 -4.09 -15.50
CA THR A 113 5.15 -2.90 -16.27
C THR A 113 6.58 -2.95 -16.82
N ALA A 114 7.42 -3.84 -16.28
CA ALA A 114 8.77 -4.07 -16.77
C ALA A 114 8.84 -4.95 -18.04
N LEU A 115 7.81 -5.74 -18.32
CA LEU A 115 7.84 -6.72 -19.43
C LEU A 115 8.19 -6.11 -20.79
N PRO A 116 7.67 -4.92 -21.18
CA PRO A 116 7.95 -4.32 -22.48
C PRO A 116 9.17 -3.39 -22.50
N LEU A 117 10.01 -3.34 -21.45
CA LEU A 117 11.21 -2.53 -21.44
C LEU A 117 12.12 -2.80 -22.64
N PRO A 118 12.75 -1.77 -23.21
CA PRO A 118 13.65 -1.92 -24.36
C PRO A 118 14.91 -2.72 -23.98
N ALA A 119 15.59 -3.25 -24.99
CA ALA A 119 16.82 -4.00 -24.79
C ALA A 119 18.06 -3.06 -24.67
N ASN A 120 18.00 -2.13 -23.71
CA ASN A 120 19.10 -1.24 -23.32
C ASN A 120 19.64 -1.60 -21.92
N ASN A 121 20.68 -0.89 -21.48
CA ASN A 121 21.29 -1.07 -20.16
C ASN A 121 20.76 -0.09 -19.08
N THR A 122 19.82 0.80 -19.41
CA THR A 122 19.26 1.75 -18.45
C THR A 122 18.73 1.03 -17.22
N PRO A 123 19.18 1.37 -16.01
CA PRO A 123 18.74 0.75 -14.77
C PRO A 123 17.23 0.77 -14.55
N ALA A 124 16.73 -0.23 -13.83
CA ALA A 124 15.32 -0.30 -13.50
C ALA A 124 15.10 -0.63 -12.01
N LEU A 125 14.19 0.09 -11.39
CA LEU A 125 13.70 -0.18 -10.06
C LEU A 125 12.23 -0.57 -10.15
N MET A 126 11.83 -1.66 -9.51
CA MET A 126 10.47 -2.19 -9.53
C MET A 126 9.89 -2.20 -8.12
N THR A 127 8.81 -1.45 -7.88
CA THR A 127 8.06 -1.52 -6.62
C THR A 127 7.05 -2.65 -6.67
N VAL A 128 7.06 -3.54 -5.67
CA VAL A 128 6.18 -4.70 -5.55
C VAL A 128 5.22 -4.52 -4.38
N LEU A 129 3.92 -4.76 -4.61
CA LEU A 129 2.84 -4.39 -3.70
C LEU A 129 2.02 -5.58 -3.16
N GLY A 130 2.51 -6.81 -3.36
CA GLY A 130 1.89 -8.05 -2.86
C GLY A 130 1.12 -8.81 -3.94
N THR A 131 0.19 -8.19 -4.64
CA THR A 131 -0.56 -8.86 -5.73
C THR A 131 0.34 -9.30 -6.89
N ASP A 132 1.49 -8.67 -7.04
CA ASP A 132 2.53 -9.01 -8.02
C ASP A 132 3.07 -10.43 -7.86
N LEU A 133 3.15 -10.94 -6.64
CA LEU A 133 3.63 -12.30 -6.40
C LEU A 133 2.75 -13.35 -7.08
N LYS A 134 1.44 -13.08 -7.19
CA LYS A 134 0.51 -13.98 -7.90
C LYS A 134 0.82 -14.06 -9.40
N LEU A 135 1.39 -13.00 -10.00
CA LEU A 135 1.80 -12.99 -11.40
C LEU A 135 2.97 -13.94 -11.68
N LEU A 136 3.83 -14.18 -10.68
CA LEU A 136 4.97 -15.09 -10.81
C LEU A 136 4.53 -16.56 -10.97
N ASN A 137 3.29 -16.88 -10.61
CA ASN A 137 2.70 -18.20 -10.82
C ASN A 137 2.20 -18.40 -12.27
N LEU A 138 2.10 -17.33 -13.06
CA LEU A 138 1.73 -17.43 -14.46
C LEU A 138 2.92 -17.96 -15.29
N PRO A 139 2.69 -18.92 -16.19
CA PRO A 139 3.73 -19.42 -17.08
C PRO A 139 4.31 -18.26 -17.89
N LEU A 140 5.60 -18.30 -18.17
CA LEU A 140 6.37 -17.32 -18.93
C LEU A 140 6.62 -15.95 -18.25
N VAL A 141 5.88 -15.52 -17.26
CA VAL A 141 6.10 -14.19 -16.63
C VAL A 141 7.50 -14.11 -15.99
N LYS A 142 7.86 -15.09 -15.16
CA LYS A 142 9.19 -15.14 -14.53
C LYS A 142 10.32 -15.19 -15.57
N PRO A 143 10.35 -16.10 -16.57
CA PRO A 143 11.40 -16.11 -17.58
C PRO A 143 11.47 -14.81 -18.42
N LEU A 144 10.34 -14.19 -18.75
CA LEU A 144 10.33 -12.92 -19.48
C LEU A 144 10.90 -11.77 -18.64
N LEU A 145 10.55 -11.67 -17.35
CA LEU A 145 11.14 -10.69 -16.43
C LEU A 145 12.64 -10.92 -16.31
N ARG A 146 13.09 -12.15 -16.11
CA ARG A 146 14.54 -12.48 -16.06
C ARG A 146 15.25 -12.08 -17.33
N ARG A 147 14.64 -12.24 -18.51
CA ARG A 147 15.21 -11.79 -19.79
C ARG A 147 15.40 -10.26 -19.83
N VAL A 148 14.43 -9.51 -19.31
CA VAL A 148 14.52 -8.03 -19.24
C VAL A 148 15.61 -7.59 -18.27
N MET A 149 15.80 -8.28 -17.15
CA MET A 149 16.76 -7.93 -16.10
C MET A 149 18.23 -8.20 -16.52
N ARG A 150 18.48 -9.21 -17.37
CA ARG A 150 19.84 -9.64 -17.76
C ARG A 150 20.75 -8.55 -18.33
N ARG A 151 20.19 -7.46 -18.82
CA ARG A 151 20.92 -6.42 -19.57
C ARG A 151 21.10 -5.12 -18.81
N ARG A 152 20.64 -5.06 -17.55
CA ARG A 152 20.62 -3.83 -16.77
C ARG A 152 20.81 -4.08 -15.28
N ALA A 153 21.25 -3.07 -14.56
CA ALA A 153 21.17 -3.09 -13.10
C ALA A 153 19.69 -3.00 -12.67
N VAL A 154 19.28 -3.88 -11.75
CA VAL A 154 17.89 -3.96 -11.30
C VAL A 154 17.82 -3.99 -9.77
N ALA A 155 16.90 -3.21 -9.21
CA ALA A 155 16.41 -3.37 -7.86
C ALA A 155 14.91 -3.75 -7.87
N ILE A 156 14.51 -4.67 -7.02
CA ILE A 156 13.11 -5.00 -6.75
C ILE A 156 12.84 -4.61 -5.30
N CYS A 157 11.90 -3.70 -5.13
CA CYS A 157 11.59 -3.08 -3.84
C CYS A 157 10.18 -3.48 -3.39
N PRO A 158 10.02 -4.60 -2.66
CA PRO A 158 8.74 -4.89 -2.03
C PRO A 158 8.43 -3.86 -0.94
N ASN A 159 7.16 -3.49 -0.78
CA ASN A 159 6.74 -2.55 0.25
C ASN A 159 6.60 -3.20 1.64
N ALA A 160 6.86 -4.51 1.75
CA ALA A 160 6.83 -5.26 3.01
C ALA A 160 7.88 -6.37 3.03
N GLU A 161 8.46 -6.60 4.21
CA GLU A 161 9.56 -7.54 4.43
C GLU A 161 9.20 -8.99 4.06
N TRP A 162 7.99 -9.43 4.36
CA TRP A 162 7.54 -10.79 4.08
C TRP A 162 7.61 -11.20 2.59
N MET A 163 7.70 -10.22 1.67
CA MET A 163 7.85 -10.46 0.24
C MET A 163 9.33 -10.63 -0.19
N HIS A 164 10.28 -10.34 0.70
CA HIS A 164 11.72 -10.41 0.36
C HIS A 164 12.12 -11.83 -0.07
N GLU A 165 11.83 -12.82 0.75
CA GLU A 165 12.26 -14.20 0.49
C GLU A 165 11.74 -14.77 -0.83
N PRO A 166 10.44 -14.73 -1.16
CA PRO A 166 9.94 -15.23 -2.44
C PRO A 166 10.49 -14.46 -3.65
N LEU A 167 10.78 -13.16 -3.52
CA LEU A 167 11.41 -12.39 -4.59
C LEU A 167 12.89 -12.71 -4.73
N ALA A 168 13.61 -12.89 -3.63
CA ALA A 168 15.02 -13.31 -3.64
C ALA A 168 15.17 -14.71 -4.27
N ALA A 169 14.30 -15.64 -3.96
CA ALA A 169 14.27 -16.98 -4.59
C ALA A 169 13.95 -16.91 -6.10
N ALA A 170 13.21 -15.89 -6.55
CA ALA A 170 12.88 -15.72 -7.96
C ALA A 170 13.94 -14.98 -8.78
N PHE A 171 14.61 -13.97 -8.20
CA PHE A 171 15.42 -12.98 -8.92
C PHE A 171 16.71 -12.55 -8.20
N GLY A 172 17.01 -13.06 -7.00
CA GLY A 172 18.15 -12.62 -6.19
C GLY A 172 19.53 -12.86 -6.82
N ASP A 173 19.60 -13.72 -7.85
CA ASP A 173 20.80 -13.96 -8.65
C ASP A 173 21.07 -12.85 -9.71
N MET A 174 20.14 -11.93 -9.92
CA MET A 174 20.25 -10.90 -10.97
C MET A 174 19.67 -9.53 -10.59
N ALA A 175 19.04 -9.41 -9.45
CA ALA A 175 18.44 -8.16 -8.98
C ALA A 175 18.74 -7.98 -7.48
N LEU A 176 18.98 -6.74 -7.07
CA LEU A 176 18.99 -6.38 -5.66
C LEU A 176 17.56 -6.42 -5.12
N ILE A 177 17.27 -7.31 -4.17
CA ILE A 177 15.97 -7.31 -3.48
C ILE A 177 16.13 -6.50 -2.21
N PHE A 178 15.44 -5.37 -2.13
CA PHE A 178 15.55 -4.44 -1.01
C PHE A 178 14.18 -3.90 -0.61
N PRO A 179 13.61 -4.34 0.51
CA PRO A 179 12.33 -3.86 0.98
C PRO A 179 12.35 -2.35 1.27
N VAL A 180 11.41 -1.62 0.69
CA VAL A 180 11.23 -0.18 0.93
C VAL A 180 9.79 0.05 1.39
N PRO A 181 9.58 0.24 2.71
CA PRO A 181 8.26 0.56 3.22
C PRO A 181 7.79 1.91 2.70
N PHE A 182 6.52 2.00 2.39
CA PHE A 182 5.88 3.28 2.12
C PHE A 182 5.87 4.17 3.35
N GLY A 183 5.99 5.47 3.13
CA GLY A 183 6.01 6.46 4.21
C GLY A 183 4.63 6.71 4.81
N ILE A 184 4.64 7.42 5.91
CA ILE A 184 3.46 7.85 6.64
C ILE A 184 3.37 9.38 6.53
N ASP A 185 2.16 9.91 6.28
CA ASP A 185 1.98 11.37 6.25
C ASP A 185 2.20 11.95 7.66
N PRO A 186 2.95 13.06 7.80
CA PRO A 186 3.17 13.72 9.08
C PRO A 186 1.91 14.05 9.87
N VAL A 187 0.76 14.24 9.21
CA VAL A 187 -0.53 14.50 9.86
C VAL A 187 -0.89 13.43 10.89
N TRP A 188 -0.56 12.17 10.62
CA TRP A 188 -0.84 11.07 11.52
C TRP A 188 -0.01 11.12 12.80
N TYR A 189 1.24 11.56 12.71
CA TYR A 189 2.09 11.79 13.89
C TYR A 189 1.63 12.98 14.73
N ALA A 190 0.85 13.90 14.16
CA ALA A 190 0.31 15.05 14.86
C ALA A 190 -1.00 14.76 15.62
N VAL A 191 -1.64 13.62 15.37
CA VAL A 191 -2.88 13.22 16.05
C VAL A 191 -2.68 13.17 17.56
N LYS A 192 -3.56 13.87 18.30
CA LYS A 192 -3.63 13.83 19.77
C LYS A 192 -4.85 13.02 20.16
N ARG A 193 -4.63 11.83 20.68
CA ARG A 193 -5.69 10.94 21.11
C ARG A 193 -6.28 11.41 22.44
N ASN A 194 -7.60 11.31 22.57
CA ASN A 194 -8.34 11.50 23.81
C ASN A 194 -9.29 10.31 24.00
N THR A 195 -8.86 9.35 24.78
CA THR A 195 -9.59 8.09 25.05
C THR A 195 -10.33 8.09 26.37
N THR A 196 -10.71 9.26 26.88
CA THR A 196 -11.40 9.42 28.19
C THR A 196 -12.90 9.13 28.11
N SER A 197 -13.41 8.65 26.97
CA SER A 197 -14.82 8.27 26.80
C SER A 197 -15.20 7.13 27.76
N SER A 198 -16.40 7.22 28.34
CA SER A 198 -16.96 6.18 29.21
C SER A 198 -17.29 4.88 28.46
N ALA A 199 -17.42 4.94 27.13
CA ALA A 199 -17.62 3.78 26.27
C ALA A 199 -16.41 3.62 25.35
N PRO A 200 -15.67 2.49 25.42
CA PRO A 200 -14.57 2.21 24.51
C PRO A 200 -15.03 2.23 23.04
N CYS A 201 -14.37 3.07 22.23
CA CYS A 201 -14.62 3.24 20.81
C CYS A 201 -13.54 2.49 20.00
N TRP A 202 -13.91 1.42 19.35
CA TRP A 202 -13.05 0.65 18.46
C TRP A 202 -13.39 0.94 17.01
N ILE A 203 -12.38 1.08 16.17
CA ILE A 203 -12.58 1.37 14.76
C ILE A 203 -11.99 0.28 13.87
N ALA A 204 -12.68 -0.04 12.79
CA ALA A 204 -12.15 -0.80 11.67
C ALA A 204 -12.25 0.08 10.41
N VAL A 205 -11.11 0.38 9.82
CA VAL A 205 -11.02 1.24 8.62
C VAL A 205 -10.57 0.37 7.46
N THR A 206 -11.51 0.01 6.59
CA THR A 206 -11.26 -0.91 5.49
C THR A 206 -12.33 -0.81 4.40
N ARG A 207 -12.05 -1.36 3.22
CA ARG A 207 -13.09 -1.65 2.23
C ARG A 207 -13.92 -2.82 2.74
N LEU A 208 -15.24 -2.67 2.80
CA LEU A 208 -16.12 -3.72 3.30
C LEU A 208 -16.31 -4.78 2.20
N THR A 209 -15.50 -5.82 2.30
CA THR A 209 -15.60 -7.09 1.56
C THR A 209 -15.50 -8.23 2.56
N ARG A 210 -15.98 -9.43 2.21
CA ARG A 210 -15.93 -10.60 3.10
C ARG A 210 -14.51 -10.89 3.57
N ASP A 211 -13.56 -10.93 2.64
CA ASP A 211 -12.14 -11.20 2.95
C ASP A 211 -11.51 -10.13 3.86
N LYS A 212 -11.91 -8.86 3.70
CA LYS A 212 -11.38 -7.76 4.51
C LYS A 212 -12.00 -7.69 5.89
N MET A 213 -13.25 -8.07 6.01
CA MET A 213 -13.93 -8.17 7.29
C MET A 213 -13.47 -9.41 8.07
N GLY A 214 -13.19 -10.51 7.36
CA GLY A 214 -12.86 -11.78 8.00
C GLY A 214 -13.89 -12.13 9.09
N PRO A 215 -13.48 -12.65 10.24
CA PRO A 215 -14.37 -13.00 11.34
C PRO A 215 -14.72 -11.81 12.26
N LEU A 216 -14.46 -10.56 11.86
CA LEU A 216 -14.62 -9.39 12.74
C LEU A 216 -16.01 -9.30 13.37
N LEU A 217 -17.07 -9.46 12.59
CA LEU A 217 -18.44 -9.34 13.10
C LEU A 217 -18.78 -10.50 14.04
N GLU A 218 -18.42 -11.73 13.66
CA GLU A 218 -18.65 -12.93 14.44
C GLU A 218 -17.95 -12.88 15.80
N TRP A 219 -16.66 -12.55 15.82
CA TRP A 219 -15.88 -12.48 17.05
C TRP A 219 -16.26 -11.29 17.94
N SER A 220 -16.79 -10.22 17.34
CA SER A 220 -17.18 -9.02 18.07
C SER A 220 -18.58 -9.11 18.69
N GLU A 221 -19.51 -9.89 18.13
CA GLU A 221 -20.90 -9.93 18.61
C GLU A 221 -21.02 -10.13 20.12
N PRO A 222 -20.38 -11.15 20.77
CA PRO A 222 -20.51 -11.37 22.20
C PRO A 222 -19.86 -10.28 23.05
N LEU A 223 -18.98 -9.47 22.45
CA LEU A 223 -18.18 -8.45 23.16
C LEU A 223 -18.79 -7.05 23.04
N PHE A 224 -19.62 -6.78 22.02
CA PHE A 224 -20.16 -5.47 21.72
C PHE A 224 -21.69 -5.41 21.87
N LYS A 225 -22.40 -6.44 21.45
CA LYS A 225 -23.87 -6.47 21.51
C LYS A 225 -24.36 -6.42 22.95
N GLY A 226 -25.11 -5.35 23.27
CA GLY A 226 -25.61 -5.12 24.62
C GLY A 226 -24.54 -4.74 25.66
N GLN A 227 -23.33 -4.46 25.24
CA GLN A 227 -22.22 -4.03 26.09
C GLN A 227 -21.96 -2.54 25.96
N ASN A 228 -21.24 -1.96 26.94
CA ASN A 228 -20.79 -0.56 26.88
C ASN A 228 -19.52 -0.43 26.02
N ARG A 229 -19.59 -0.85 24.75
CA ARG A 229 -18.53 -0.75 23.72
C ARG A 229 -19.13 -0.41 22.38
N GLN A 230 -18.37 0.28 21.56
CA GLN A 230 -18.79 0.68 20.21
C GLN A 230 -17.80 0.18 19.16
N LEU A 231 -18.30 -0.49 18.12
CA LEU A 231 -17.55 -0.86 16.93
C LEU A 231 -18.01 0.01 15.76
N HIS A 232 -17.07 0.79 15.23
CA HIS A 232 -17.32 1.68 14.11
C HIS A 232 -16.60 1.16 12.87
N LEU A 233 -17.36 0.95 11.78
CA LEU A 233 -16.84 0.56 10.48
C LEU A 233 -16.77 1.78 9.57
N ILE A 234 -15.59 2.01 8.99
CA ILE A 234 -15.31 3.16 8.12
C ILE A 234 -14.69 2.65 6.82
N GLY A 235 -15.29 3.02 5.70
CA GLY A 235 -14.81 2.63 4.37
C GLY A 235 -15.93 2.33 3.39
N PRO A 236 -15.62 2.18 2.09
CA PRO A 236 -16.64 1.92 1.08
C PRO A 236 -17.17 0.47 1.16
N MET A 237 -18.48 0.31 1.05
CA MET A 237 -19.14 -0.98 0.89
C MET A 237 -18.90 -1.48 -0.55
N GLN A 238 -17.98 -2.42 -0.72
CA GLN A 238 -17.66 -2.98 -2.04
C GLN A 238 -18.35 -4.30 -2.33
N GLU A 239 -18.77 -4.99 -1.29
CA GLU A 239 -19.63 -6.16 -1.37
C GLU A 239 -20.86 -5.89 -0.49
N GLN A 240 -22.02 -6.39 -0.90
CA GLN A 240 -23.23 -6.26 -0.09
C GLN A 240 -23.06 -7.17 1.14
N LEU A 241 -22.86 -6.55 2.30
CA LEU A 241 -22.75 -7.20 3.60
C LEU A 241 -23.93 -6.79 4.47
N GLU A 242 -24.52 -7.75 5.16
CA GLU A 242 -25.49 -7.48 6.22
C GLU A 242 -24.75 -7.08 7.48
N LEU A 243 -24.99 -5.86 7.96
CA LEU A 243 -24.37 -5.34 9.17
C LEU A 243 -25.37 -5.42 10.33
N PRO A 244 -24.97 -6.01 11.48
CA PRO A 244 -25.83 -6.05 12.67
C PRO A 244 -26.10 -4.66 13.25
N ASP A 245 -27.25 -4.47 13.92
CA ASP A 245 -27.70 -3.19 14.50
C ASP A 245 -26.75 -2.62 15.57
N TRP A 246 -25.90 -3.47 16.18
CA TRP A 246 -24.93 -3.04 17.18
C TRP A 246 -23.64 -2.49 16.57
N VAL A 247 -23.48 -2.51 15.25
CA VAL A 247 -22.35 -1.99 14.48
C VAL A 247 -22.69 -0.63 13.92
N HIS A 248 -21.80 0.34 14.07
CA HIS A 248 -21.95 1.69 13.51
C HIS A 248 -21.21 1.82 12.19
N TYR A 249 -21.90 1.82 11.07
CA TYR A 249 -21.30 2.03 9.75
C TYR A 249 -21.40 3.49 9.31
N HIS A 250 -20.28 4.05 8.84
CA HIS A 250 -20.15 5.48 8.50
C HIS A 250 -19.85 5.77 7.02
N GLY A 251 -19.70 4.72 6.21
CA GLY A 251 -19.25 4.92 4.82
C GLY A 251 -17.78 5.31 4.72
N PRO A 252 -17.31 5.76 3.54
CA PRO A 252 -15.94 6.19 3.35
C PRO A 252 -15.66 7.51 4.08
N ALA A 253 -14.44 7.65 4.60
CA ALA A 253 -13.94 8.87 5.21
C ALA A 253 -12.66 9.33 4.54
N THR A 254 -12.47 10.65 4.46
CA THR A 254 -11.21 11.24 4.01
C THR A 254 -10.11 11.07 5.06
N PRO A 255 -8.81 11.13 4.68
CA PRO A 255 -7.71 11.13 5.65
C PRO A 255 -7.85 12.22 6.72
N ALA A 256 -8.35 13.39 6.36
CA ALA A 256 -8.58 14.48 7.31
C ALA A 256 -9.66 14.13 8.34
N GLN A 257 -10.79 13.56 7.90
CA GLN A 257 -11.84 13.08 8.81
C GLN A 257 -11.33 11.94 9.72
N LEU A 258 -10.57 11.00 9.16
CA LEU A 258 -9.96 9.94 9.97
C LEU A 258 -9.05 10.51 11.04
N ALA A 259 -8.16 11.45 10.70
CA ALA A 259 -7.19 12.03 11.62
C ALA A 259 -7.86 12.92 12.68
N GLN A 260 -8.85 13.74 12.31
CA GLN A 260 -9.44 14.76 13.19
C GLN A 260 -10.59 14.23 14.04
N GLU A 261 -11.38 13.30 13.51
CA GLU A 261 -12.56 12.77 14.19
C GLU A 261 -12.31 11.39 14.80
N TRP A 262 -11.90 10.43 13.97
CA TRP A 262 -11.91 9.02 14.35
C TRP A 262 -10.71 8.63 15.18
N PHE A 263 -9.50 8.96 14.73
CA PHE A 263 -8.27 8.56 15.41
C PHE A 263 -8.06 9.32 16.73
N THR A 264 -8.68 10.49 16.89
CA THR A 264 -8.61 11.25 18.14
C THR A 264 -9.35 10.55 19.29
N ARG A 265 -10.47 9.88 19.01
CA ARG A 265 -11.35 9.28 20.04
C ARG A 265 -11.28 7.74 20.12
N ALA A 266 -10.68 7.09 19.13
CA ALA A 266 -10.62 5.64 19.10
C ALA A 266 -9.69 5.07 20.15
N HIS A 267 -10.12 4.01 20.84
CA HIS A 267 -9.29 3.23 21.75
C HIS A 267 -8.26 2.39 21.01
N GLY A 268 -8.61 1.87 19.83
CA GLY A 268 -7.71 1.12 18.98
C GLY A 268 -8.28 0.85 17.60
N LEU A 269 -7.40 0.40 16.71
CA LEU A 269 -7.77 -0.11 15.39
C LEU A 269 -7.92 -1.63 15.48
N VAL A 270 -9.01 -2.16 14.94
CA VAL A 270 -9.21 -3.60 14.75
C VAL A 270 -9.19 -3.95 13.28
N THR A 271 -8.43 -4.98 12.91
CA THR A 271 -8.39 -5.53 11.56
C THR A 271 -8.21 -7.05 11.60
N LEU A 272 -9.30 -7.79 11.43
CA LEU A 272 -9.27 -9.25 11.35
C LEU A 272 -9.34 -9.76 9.90
N SER A 273 -8.74 -8.99 8.99
CA SER A 273 -8.70 -9.30 7.56
C SER A 273 -8.03 -10.65 7.30
N GLU A 274 -8.58 -11.39 6.34
CA GLU A 274 -8.02 -12.61 5.75
C GLU A 274 -7.51 -12.36 4.31
N HIS A 275 -7.66 -11.12 3.84
CA HIS A 275 -7.22 -10.71 2.51
C HIS A 275 -5.70 -10.63 2.42
N ALA A 276 -5.12 -11.31 1.42
CA ALA A 276 -3.67 -11.22 1.17
C ALA A 276 -3.27 -9.80 0.73
N GLU A 277 -2.56 -9.10 1.59
CA GLU A 277 -2.09 -7.71 1.41
C GLU A 277 -0.57 -7.63 1.34
N GLY A 278 -0.07 -6.55 0.75
CA GLY A 278 1.34 -6.18 0.90
C GLY A 278 1.60 -5.65 2.31
N ARG A 279 1.23 -4.39 2.55
CA ARG A 279 1.33 -3.72 3.85
C ARG A 279 0.12 -2.80 4.02
N PRO A 280 -0.75 -3.04 5.02
CA PRO A 280 -1.93 -2.20 5.24
C PRO A 280 -1.54 -0.80 5.70
N GLN A 281 -1.78 0.21 4.86
CA GLN A 281 -1.40 1.60 5.16
C GLN A 281 -2.12 2.15 6.39
N VAL A 282 -3.39 1.81 6.58
CA VAL A 282 -4.17 2.26 7.74
C VAL A 282 -3.59 1.79 9.09
N MET A 283 -2.93 0.63 9.11
CA MET A 283 -2.24 0.18 10.33
C MET A 283 -1.05 1.07 10.65
N LEU A 284 -0.27 1.47 9.64
CA LEU A 284 0.83 2.42 9.79
C LEU A 284 0.34 3.80 10.27
N GLU A 285 -0.76 4.27 9.72
CA GLU A 285 -1.43 5.51 10.11
C GLU A 285 -1.90 5.46 11.56
N ALA A 286 -2.53 4.35 11.97
CA ALA A 286 -2.95 4.12 13.35
C ALA A 286 -1.76 4.08 14.32
N MET A 287 -0.69 3.37 13.96
CA MET A 287 0.55 3.31 14.75
C MET A 287 1.18 4.70 14.90
N ALA A 288 1.26 5.48 13.82
CA ALA A 288 1.77 6.86 13.83
C ALA A 288 0.92 7.76 14.72
N ALA A 289 -0.40 7.56 14.74
CA ALA A 289 -1.31 8.25 15.64
C ALA A 289 -1.18 7.79 17.12
N GLY A 290 -0.33 6.81 17.41
CA GLY A 290 -0.18 6.25 18.75
C GLY A 290 -1.38 5.40 19.16
N MET A 291 -2.01 4.74 18.21
CA MET A 291 -3.16 3.86 18.44
C MET A 291 -2.70 2.40 18.47
N PRO A 292 -3.00 1.63 19.52
CA PRO A 292 -2.71 0.20 19.53
C PRO A 292 -3.59 -0.53 18.51
N ILE A 293 -3.08 -1.64 17.99
CA ILE A 293 -3.74 -2.42 16.94
C ILE A 293 -4.08 -3.81 17.48
N ILE A 294 -5.29 -4.28 17.15
CA ILE A 294 -5.67 -5.69 17.24
C ILE A 294 -5.83 -6.21 15.83
N ALA A 295 -5.04 -7.20 15.44
CA ALA A 295 -5.03 -7.72 14.09
C ALA A 295 -5.06 -9.25 14.04
N SER A 296 -5.55 -9.83 12.94
CA SER A 296 -5.36 -11.25 12.67
C SER A 296 -3.88 -11.59 12.47
N ASP A 297 -3.46 -12.79 12.88
CA ASP A 297 -2.09 -13.27 12.71
C ASP A 297 -1.86 -13.76 11.27
N MET A 298 -1.61 -12.80 10.39
CA MET A 298 -1.23 -13.05 8.99
C MET A 298 0.08 -12.33 8.66
N PRO A 299 0.83 -12.77 7.64
CA PRO A 299 2.18 -12.23 7.35
C PRO A 299 2.23 -10.70 7.21
N ALA A 300 1.23 -10.08 6.57
CA ALA A 300 1.17 -8.63 6.39
C ALA A 300 0.99 -7.89 7.72
N HIS A 301 0.19 -8.42 8.64
CA HIS A 301 -0.04 -7.84 9.96
C HIS A 301 1.13 -8.12 10.93
N ALA A 302 1.62 -9.36 10.94
CA ALA A 302 2.76 -9.75 11.77
C ALA A 302 4.07 -9.03 11.40
N SER A 303 4.16 -8.52 10.16
CA SER A 303 5.29 -7.67 9.75
C SER A 303 5.23 -6.25 10.33
N LEU A 304 4.12 -5.84 10.92
CA LEU A 304 3.89 -4.51 11.49
C LEU A 304 3.71 -4.56 13.01
N VAL A 305 2.89 -5.50 13.48
CA VAL A 305 2.54 -5.61 14.89
C VAL A 305 3.52 -6.52 15.60
N GLN A 306 4.24 -5.95 16.56
CA GLN A 306 5.00 -6.72 17.54
C GLN A 306 4.03 -7.11 18.66
N ASP A 307 3.62 -8.41 18.67
CA ASP A 307 2.62 -8.90 19.63
C ASP A 307 3.06 -8.65 21.07
N GLY A 308 2.16 -8.11 21.87
CA GLY A 308 2.44 -7.74 23.26
C GLY A 308 3.23 -6.43 23.44
N VAL A 309 3.62 -5.73 22.37
CA VAL A 309 4.43 -4.49 22.41
C VAL A 309 3.74 -3.33 21.71
N THR A 310 3.45 -3.47 20.41
CA THR A 310 2.82 -2.41 19.60
C THR A 310 1.34 -2.66 19.34
N GLY A 311 0.85 -3.84 19.65
CA GLY A 311 -0.52 -4.31 19.45
C GLY A 311 -0.65 -5.78 19.81
N ARG A 312 -1.73 -6.39 19.36
CA ARG A 312 -2.02 -7.81 19.58
C ARG A 312 -2.33 -8.52 18.28
N LEU A 313 -1.77 -9.71 18.09
CA LEU A 313 -2.07 -10.63 17.01
C LEU A 313 -3.01 -11.73 17.50
N CYS A 314 -4.14 -11.92 16.84
CA CYS A 314 -5.20 -12.84 17.25
C CYS A 314 -5.35 -13.99 16.25
N LYS A 315 -5.39 -15.22 16.76
CA LYS A 315 -5.65 -16.46 16.02
C LYS A 315 -7.03 -17.05 16.33
N SER A 316 -7.66 -16.56 17.40
CA SER A 316 -8.92 -17.09 17.91
C SER A 316 -9.80 -15.99 18.50
N PRO A 317 -11.12 -16.24 18.67
CA PRO A 317 -12.02 -15.34 19.41
C PRO A 317 -11.54 -15.06 20.86
N ALA A 318 -10.90 -16.03 21.51
CA ALA A 318 -10.37 -15.87 22.86
C ALA A 318 -9.20 -14.88 22.90
N ASP A 319 -8.27 -14.93 21.92
CA ASP A 319 -7.18 -13.96 21.80
C ASP A 319 -7.73 -12.55 21.57
N TYR A 320 -8.74 -12.44 20.71
CA TYR A 320 -9.40 -11.16 20.39
C TYR A 320 -10.08 -10.56 21.64
N SER A 321 -10.83 -11.36 22.38
CA SER A 321 -11.47 -10.93 23.62
C SER A 321 -10.43 -10.45 24.66
N ALA A 322 -9.37 -11.23 24.88
CA ALA A 322 -8.30 -10.87 25.79
C ALA A 322 -7.58 -9.58 25.35
N ALA A 323 -7.34 -9.40 24.06
CA ALA A 323 -6.72 -8.20 23.50
C ALA A 323 -7.57 -6.94 23.72
N LEU A 324 -8.89 -7.02 23.48
CA LEU A 324 -9.82 -5.93 23.72
C LEU A 324 -9.79 -5.50 25.20
N LEU A 325 -9.98 -6.45 26.12
CA LEU A 325 -9.99 -6.17 27.56
C LEU A 325 -8.66 -5.56 28.04
N GLN A 326 -7.53 -6.09 27.56
CA GLN A 326 -6.22 -5.58 27.91
C GLN A 326 -6.01 -4.13 27.42
N LEU A 327 -6.43 -3.83 26.19
CA LEU A 327 -6.19 -2.52 25.57
C LEU A 327 -7.27 -1.48 25.94
N GLU A 328 -8.32 -1.86 26.66
CA GLU A 328 -9.25 -0.93 27.33
C GLU A 328 -8.69 -0.37 28.63
N ASP A 329 -7.70 -1.02 29.23
CA ASP A 329 -6.95 -0.41 30.33
C ASP A 329 -6.13 0.78 29.82
N ALA A 330 -6.33 1.95 30.41
CA ALA A 330 -5.74 3.22 29.95
C ALA A 330 -4.20 3.20 29.97
N SER A 331 -3.59 2.53 30.95
CA SER A 331 -2.13 2.42 31.07
C SER A 331 -1.56 1.52 29.98
N CYS A 332 -2.17 0.35 29.77
CA CYS A 332 -1.82 -0.55 28.67
C CYS A 332 -2.01 0.14 27.31
N ASN A 333 -3.14 0.79 27.09
CA ASN A 333 -3.43 1.50 25.83
C ASN A 333 -2.36 2.55 25.50
N THR A 334 -2.02 3.38 26.48
CA THR A 334 -1.00 4.42 26.36
C THR A 334 0.37 3.81 26.06
N LYS A 335 0.76 2.76 26.77
CA LYS A 335 2.04 2.06 26.60
C LYS A 335 2.16 1.47 25.19
N TYR A 336 1.17 0.71 24.73
CA TYR A 336 1.17 0.09 23.42
C TYR A 336 1.12 1.14 22.30
N GLY A 337 0.31 2.17 22.44
CA GLY A 337 0.22 3.26 21.46
C GLY A 337 1.53 4.05 21.34
N ALA A 338 2.21 4.33 22.46
CA ALA A 338 3.51 4.99 22.45
C ALA A 338 4.59 4.12 21.75
N ALA A 339 4.61 2.81 22.06
CA ALA A 339 5.52 1.86 21.41
C ALA A 339 5.25 1.77 19.91
N ALA A 340 3.98 1.69 19.49
CA ALA A 340 3.57 1.66 18.10
C ALA A 340 4.03 2.93 17.35
N ARG A 341 3.84 4.12 17.93
CA ARG A 341 4.30 5.39 17.34
C ARG A 341 5.80 5.45 17.21
N THR A 342 6.54 5.02 18.22
CA THR A 342 8.00 5.00 18.21
C THR A 342 8.53 4.07 17.12
N TRP A 343 7.96 2.87 17.01
CA TRP A 343 8.30 1.91 15.98
C TRP A 343 7.99 2.46 14.58
N ALA A 344 6.78 3.01 14.36
CA ALA A 344 6.41 3.57 13.07
C ALA A 344 7.33 4.71 12.63
N ARG A 345 7.78 5.55 13.59
CA ARG A 345 8.73 6.65 13.29
C ARG A 345 10.13 6.14 12.96
N GLY A 346 10.63 5.14 13.67
CA GLY A 346 11.97 4.59 13.46
C GLY A 346 12.10 3.72 12.22
N GLU A 347 11.17 2.79 12.04
CA GLU A 347 11.25 1.77 10.98
C GLU A 347 10.63 2.22 9.66
N ILE A 348 9.58 3.03 9.71
CA ILE A 348 8.84 3.47 8.51
C ILE A 348 9.21 4.90 8.15
N GLY A 349 9.02 5.86 9.07
CA GLY A 349 9.23 7.28 8.83
C GLY A 349 8.14 7.91 7.96
N THR A 350 8.48 9.03 7.35
CA THR A 350 7.60 9.82 6.48
C THR A 350 7.74 9.42 5.00
N TRP A 351 6.93 10.02 4.15
CA TRP A 351 7.09 9.89 2.69
C TRP A 351 8.42 10.44 2.19
N ASP A 352 8.98 11.46 2.86
CA ASP A 352 10.29 12.00 2.51
C ASP A 352 11.41 11.00 2.86
N ASP A 353 11.29 10.28 3.98
CA ASP A 353 12.21 9.20 4.34
C ASP A 353 12.13 8.05 3.32
N CYS A 354 10.92 7.71 2.87
CA CYS A 354 10.71 6.74 1.81
C CYS A 354 11.37 7.18 0.49
N ALA A 355 11.18 8.43 0.08
CA ALA A 355 11.80 9.00 -1.12
C ALA A 355 13.34 8.99 -1.05
N GLN A 356 13.92 9.26 0.12
CA GLN A 356 15.36 9.20 0.32
C GLN A 356 15.92 7.76 0.18
N ARG A 357 15.18 6.74 0.67
CA ARG A 357 15.56 5.33 0.45
C ARG A 357 15.57 5.00 -1.05
N TYR A 358 14.56 5.43 -1.81
CA TYR A 358 14.53 5.25 -3.26
C TYR A 358 15.64 6.00 -3.97
N PHE A 359 15.93 7.24 -3.57
CA PHE A 359 17.02 8.03 -4.13
C PHE A 359 18.38 7.34 -3.98
N GLN A 360 18.67 6.81 -2.79
CA GLN A 360 19.90 6.05 -2.57
C GLN A 360 20.00 4.81 -3.47
N LEU A 361 18.88 4.12 -3.69
CA LEU A 361 18.83 2.98 -4.61
C LEU A 361 19.04 3.40 -6.06
N TYR A 362 18.50 4.54 -6.51
CA TYR A 362 18.78 5.05 -7.86
C TYR A 362 20.27 5.34 -8.04
N CYS A 363 20.89 6.02 -7.10
CA CYS A 363 22.34 6.30 -7.15
C CYS A 363 23.15 4.99 -7.23
N LYS A 364 22.80 4.00 -6.42
CA LYS A 364 23.46 2.68 -6.44
C LYS A 364 23.29 1.97 -7.78
N LEU A 365 22.09 2.00 -8.36
CA LEU A 365 21.81 1.37 -9.66
C LEU A 365 22.57 2.03 -10.80
N ILE A 366 22.64 3.37 -10.83
CA ILE A 366 23.39 4.12 -11.85
C ILE A 366 24.89 3.81 -11.74
N ALA A 367 25.44 3.80 -10.52
CA ALA A 367 26.84 3.45 -10.31
C ALA A 367 27.18 2.02 -10.77
N SER A 368 26.26 1.05 -10.52
CA SER A 368 26.45 -0.35 -10.94
C SER A 368 26.25 -0.57 -12.44
N GLY A 369 25.52 0.30 -13.13
CA GLY A 369 25.30 0.22 -14.58
C GLY A 369 26.42 0.80 -15.41
N ASN A 370 27.31 1.59 -14.80
CA ASN A 370 28.47 2.22 -15.43
C ASN A 370 29.77 1.41 -15.24
N ALA A 371 29.74 0.34 -14.45
CA ALA A 371 30.82 -0.61 -14.24
C ALA A 371 30.68 -1.83 -15.17
#